data_9c9cdbabc111443beee1d9e02085684b
#
_entry.id   9c9cdbabc111443beee1d9e02085684b
#
_cell.length_a   1.000
_cell.length_b   1.000
_cell.length_c   1.000
_cell.angle_alpha   90.00
_cell.angle_beta   90.00
_cell.angle_gamma   90.00
#
_symmetry.space_group_name_H-M   'P 1'
#
loop_
_entity.id
_entity.type
_entity.pdbx_description
1 polymer ?
#
loop_
_entity_poly.entity_id
_entity_poly.type
_entity_poly.pdbx_seq_one_letter_code
_entity_poly.pdbx_strand_id
1 'polypeptide(L)' 'LGDVYKRQEYVEELRLDHAMQLLRTTDLNITDIAEQCGFSTANTFYKAFRRKYQLSPSAVRKGDN' A
#
# COMPACT_ATOMS: atom_id res chain seq x y z
N LEU A 1 5.22 4.92 -25.55
CA LEU A 1 5.51 3.54 -25.23
C LEU A 1 5.84 3.36 -23.77
N GLY A 2 6.83 4.09 -23.31
CA GLY A 2 7.19 4.02 -21.91
C GLY A 2 6.11 4.48 -20.98
N ASP A 3 5.21 5.30 -21.48
CA ASP A 3 4.14 5.86 -20.67
C ASP A 3 3.19 4.78 -20.16
N VAL A 4 2.98 3.74 -20.97
CA VAL A 4 2.04 2.69 -20.56
C VAL A 4 2.58 1.95 -19.35
N TYR A 5 3.84 1.57 -19.39
CA TYR A 5 4.45 0.88 -18.27
C TYR A 5 4.53 1.76 -17.04
N LYS A 6 4.96 2.98 -17.24
CA LYS A 6 5.10 3.90 -16.11
C LYS A 6 3.76 4.19 -15.47
N ARG A 7 2.71 4.20 -16.28
CA ARG A 7 1.38 4.45 -15.74
C ARG A 7 0.98 3.37 -14.74
N GLN A 8 1.24 2.09 -15.07
CA GLN A 8 0.89 1.02 -14.16
C GLN A 8 1.67 1.11 -12.86
N GLU A 9 2.98 1.34 -12.96
CA GLU A 9 3.79 1.50 -11.77
C GLU A 9 3.36 2.71 -10.96
N TYR A 10 3.03 3.77 -11.66
CA TYR A 10 2.62 4.99 -10.99
C TYR A 10 1.32 4.78 -10.21
N VAL A 11 0.36 4.08 -10.80
CA VAL A 11 -0.90 3.81 -10.12
C VAL A 11 -0.66 2.99 -8.87
N GLU A 12 0.19 1.96 -8.96
CA GLU A 12 0.48 1.15 -7.79
C GLU A 12 1.18 1.98 -6.71
N GLU A 13 2.10 2.84 -7.09
CA GLU A 13 2.76 3.70 -6.12
C GLU A 13 1.78 4.63 -5.43
N LEU A 14 0.85 5.20 -6.19
CA LEU A 14 -0.16 6.05 -5.59
C LEU A 14 -1.04 5.29 -4.61
N ARG A 15 -1.39 4.07 -4.96
CA ARG A 15 -2.18 3.24 -4.06
C ARG A 15 -1.42 2.96 -2.77
N LEU A 16 -0.14 2.68 -2.88
CA LEU A 16 0.67 2.41 -1.70
C LEU A 16 0.86 3.66 -0.85
N ASP A 17 1.05 4.81 -1.49
CA ASP A 17 1.14 6.07 -0.75
C ASP A 17 -0.15 6.35 0.01
N HIS A 18 -1.28 6.12 -0.65
CA HIS A 18 -2.57 6.31 -0.01
C HIS A 18 -2.71 5.37 1.19
N ALA A 19 -2.29 4.11 1.00
CA ALA A 19 -2.34 3.14 2.07
C ALA A 19 -1.47 3.57 3.25
N MET A 20 -0.30 4.10 2.97
CA MET A 20 0.59 4.58 4.01
C MET A 20 -0.09 5.68 4.82
N GLN A 21 -0.76 6.60 4.16
CA GLN A 21 -1.48 7.66 4.85
C GLN A 21 -2.59 7.09 5.71
N LEU A 22 -3.36 6.16 5.17
CA LEU A 22 -4.45 5.56 5.94
C LEU A 22 -3.92 4.82 7.15
N LEU A 23 -2.79 4.16 7.02
CA LEU A 23 -2.18 3.47 8.15
C LEU A 23 -1.82 4.42 9.28
N ARG A 24 -1.42 5.63 8.93
CA ARG A 24 -0.97 6.60 9.92
C ARG A 24 -2.08 7.46 10.47
N THR A 25 -3.13 7.69 9.68
CA THR A 25 -4.14 8.66 10.05
C THR A 25 -5.48 8.05 10.45
N THR A 26 -5.64 6.74 10.26
CA THR A 26 -6.90 6.08 10.59
C THR A 26 -6.64 4.81 11.37
N ASP A 27 -7.71 4.28 11.95
CA ASP A 27 -7.66 3.00 12.66
C ASP A 27 -8.20 1.86 11.82
N LEU A 28 -8.32 2.05 10.53
CA LEU A 28 -8.85 1.02 9.65
C LEU A 28 -8.00 -0.23 9.71
N ASN A 29 -8.65 -1.37 9.54
CA ASN A 29 -7.94 -2.64 9.41
C ASN A 29 -7.08 -2.62 8.16
N ILE A 30 -6.00 -3.39 8.19
CA ILE A 30 -5.13 -3.47 7.03
C ILE A 30 -5.89 -4.03 5.83
N THR A 31 -6.78 -4.99 6.05
CA THR A 31 -7.60 -5.52 4.98
C THR A 31 -8.48 -4.44 4.37
N ASP A 32 -9.10 -3.61 5.22
CA ASP A 32 -9.92 -2.52 4.73
C ASP A 32 -9.10 -1.53 3.93
N ILE A 33 -7.91 -1.22 4.41
CA ILE A 33 -7.04 -0.29 3.71
C ILE A 33 -6.69 -0.85 2.33
N ALA A 34 -6.37 -2.13 2.27
CA ALA A 34 -6.04 -2.76 0.99
C ALA A 34 -7.19 -2.63 0.01
N GLU A 35 -8.42 -2.88 0.48
CA GLU A 35 -9.57 -2.76 -0.38
C GLU A 35 -9.79 -1.34 -0.85
N GLN A 36 -9.68 -0.39 0.06
CA GLN A 36 -9.89 1.01 -0.31
C GLN A 36 -8.84 1.50 -1.29
N CYS A 37 -7.66 0.93 -1.22
CA CYS A 37 -6.59 1.32 -2.13
C CYS A 37 -6.65 0.58 -3.47
N GLY A 38 -7.59 -0.33 -3.63
CA GLY A 38 -7.79 -0.98 -4.92
C GLY A 38 -7.03 -2.27 -5.11
N PHE A 39 -6.54 -2.87 -4.02
CA PHE A 39 -5.88 -4.16 -4.12
C PHE A 39 -6.91 -5.29 -4.07
N SER A 40 -6.68 -6.32 -4.87
CA SER A 40 -7.62 -7.44 -4.94
C SER A 40 -7.71 -8.18 -3.61
N THR A 41 -6.57 -8.38 -2.97
CA THR A 41 -6.51 -9.11 -1.71
C THR A 41 -5.50 -8.45 -0.80
N ALA A 42 -5.62 -8.73 0.50
CA ALA A 42 -4.65 -8.23 1.46
C ALA A 42 -3.26 -8.79 1.18
N ASN A 43 -3.20 -10.03 0.69
CA ASN A 43 -1.92 -10.65 0.35
C ASN A 43 -1.17 -9.85 -0.71
N THR A 44 -1.89 -9.47 -1.76
CA THR A 44 -1.30 -8.66 -2.82
C THR A 44 -0.80 -7.33 -2.27
N PHE A 45 -1.60 -6.73 -1.40
CA PHE A 45 -1.23 -5.48 -0.77
C PHE A 45 0.03 -5.64 0.07
N TYR A 46 0.10 -6.68 0.90
CA TYR A 46 1.28 -6.92 1.70
C TYR A 46 2.53 -7.04 0.85
N LYS A 47 2.44 -7.82 -0.21
CA LYS A 47 3.61 -8.02 -1.07
C LYS A 47 4.07 -6.72 -1.71
N ALA A 48 3.12 -5.95 -2.23
CA ALA A 48 3.46 -4.69 -2.88
C ALA A 48 4.02 -3.70 -1.87
N PHE A 49 3.42 -3.64 -0.69
CA PHE A 49 3.85 -2.70 0.33
C PHE A 49 5.27 -3.01 0.79
N ARG A 50 5.55 -4.27 1.09
CA ARG A 50 6.88 -4.68 1.53
C ARG A 50 7.92 -4.44 0.44
N ARG A 51 7.52 -4.61 -0.80
CA ARG A 51 8.41 -4.41 -1.92
C ARG A 51 8.83 -2.95 -2.02
N LYS A 52 7.88 -2.04 -1.77
CA LYS A 52 8.17 -0.62 -1.89
C LYS A 52 8.87 -0.06 -0.66
N TYR A 53 8.36 -0.37 0.51
CA TYR A 53 8.85 0.25 1.75
C TYR A 53 9.75 -0.65 2.56
N GLN A 54 9.82 -1.94 2.19
CA GLN A 54 10.62 -2.93 2.91
C GLN A 54 10.19 -3.08 4.35
N LEU A 55 8.93 -2.78 4.60
CA LEU A 55 8.27 -2.95 5.89
C LEU A 55 6.88 -3.50 5.65
N SER A 56 6.36 -4.22 6.63
CA SER A 56 4.98 -4.64 6.53
C SER A 56 4.06 -3.51 6.99
N PRO A 57 2.81 -3.50 6.50
CA PRO A 57 1.86 -2.50 6.98
C PRO A 57 1.66 -2.56 8.48
N SER A 58 1.72 -3.76 9.07
CA SER A 58 1.58 -3.90 10.51
C SER A 58 2.71 -3.20 11.25
N ALA A 59 3.92 -3.32 10.74
CA ALA A 59 5.07 -2.67 11.37
C ALA A 59 4.91 -1.16 11.36
N VAL A 60 4.42 -0.63 10.25
CA VAL A 60 4.18 0.81 10.16
C VAL A 60 3.13 1.23 11.18
N ARG A 61 2.06 0.45 11.30
CA ARG A 61 0.99 0.81 12.20
C ARG A 61 1.44 0.80 13.65
N LYS A 62 2.32 -0.12 14.00
CA LYS A 62 2.83 -0.17 15.37
C LYS A 62 3.70 1.02 15.70
N GLY A 63 4.06 1.80 14.69
CA GLY A 63 4.92 2.93 14.96
C GLY A 63 6.35 2.53 15.22
N ASP A 64 6.72 1.35 14.85
CA ASP A 64 8.11 0.92 14.99
C ASP A 64 8.96 1.67 14.02
N ASN A 65 9.90 2.28 14.54
CA ASN A 65 10.75 3.09 13.69
C ASN A 65 12.03 2.40 13.42
#